data_18f3c9a911722c2a7a806ccfb8b780c7
#
_entry.id   18f3c9a911722c2a7a806ccfb8b780c7
#
_cell.length_a   1.000
_cell.length_b   1.000
_cell.length_c   1.000
_cell.angle_alpha   90.00
_cell.angle_beta   90.00
_cell.angle_gamma   90.00
#
_symmetry.space_group_name_H-M   'P 1'
#
loop_
_entity.id
_entity.type
_entity.pdbx_description
1 polymer ?
#
loop_
_entity_poly.entity_id
_entity_poly.type
_entity_poly.pdbx_seq_one_letter_code
_entity_poly.pdbx_strand_id
1 'polypeptide(L)'
;MTSRRFPTSAPRAALAAAMGALLAAGTLAGPAHAAGGPDRQALDRTLDAVHAAGMYGIYSEVRDGGRTWKGASGVADVATGRPVRPDMVHRIGSITKTFVSVAILQQVARGTIELDAPVGRYLPDLVPGERGRRITVRMLLNHTSHIADYILPAFPSLQEGSVKSLDDNRFRRVAPRELVRMGLAATPTGEPGALPGSYSNTNYVLAGLLLEKVTGGDAADHITRHVIRKAGLRHTSFPRSPHIPGPHSGAYESWYGFFDPPRDFSVYDMSWAGTAGAITSTMDDLNTFYRALLRGELLPPAQLAEMRTTVPVLAAGYTMDYGLGIYAADLPCGRFWGHDGGVFGMATQSLASEDGERLISYGVNRTKYQQIDEGGIVLHEIDIAQARHLLVALCGSDFAGDAPTARTASEASFLPFRADRGMPVRP
;
A
#
# COMPACT_ATOMS: atom_id res chain seq x y z
N MET A 1 -53.43 41.06 -44.66
CA MET A 1 -54.82 41.23 -44.14
C MET A 1 -54.80 40.87 -42.67
N THR A 2 -55.00 41.90 -41.88
CA THR A 2 -55.64 42.01 -40.55
C THR A 2 -54.99 41.27 -39.38
N SER A 3 -54.16 41.89 -38.56
CA SER A 3 -54.36 42.98 -37.57
C SER A 3 -55.35 42.64 -36.47
N ARG A 4 -54.85 42.59 -35.21
CA ARG A 4 -55.31 43.29 -33.98
C ARG A 4 -54.78 42.61 -32.74
N ARG A 5 -53.88 43.22 -32.02
CA ARG A 5 -53.92 44.28 -30.98
C ARG A 5 -54.35 43.78 -29.62
N PHE A 6 -53.47 44.06 -28.64
CA PHE A 6 -53.58 44.04 -27.17
C PHE A 6 -54.73 44.92 -26.63
N PRO A 7 -55.14 44.80 -25.38
CA PRO A 7 -54.56 45.64 -24.31
C PRO A 7 -54.41 44.98 -22.95
N THR A 8 -53.34 45.28 -22.24
CA THR A 8 -53.08 46.11 -21.04
C THR A 8 -54.14 46.09 -19.93
N SER A 9 -53.75 45.69 -18.69
CA SER A 9 -53.73 46.56 -17.49
C SER A 9 -53.54 45.74 -16.20
N ALA A 10 -52.57 46.14 -15.36
CA ALA A 10 -52.51 45.88 -13.91
C ALA A 10 -53.42 46.94 -13.20
N PRO A 11 -53.64 46.97 -11.87
CA PRO A 11 -52.69 46.74 -10.78
C PRO A 11 -53.25 46.23 -9.40
N ARG A 12 -52.31 45.98 -8.46
CA ARG A 12 -52.39 46.16 -6.99
C ARG A 12 -53.29 45.28 -6.14
N ALA A 13 -52.77 44.60 -5.14
CA ALA A 13 -52.44 45.11 -3.82
C ALA A 13 -51.84 43.99 -2.90
N ALA A 14 -50.97 44.38 -1.99
CA ALA A 14 -50.27 43.62 -0.98
C ALA A 14 -51.19 43.01 0.08
N LEU A 15 -50.80 41.85 0.61
CA LEU A 15 -50.91 41.56 2.07
C LEU A 15 -49.82 40.54 2.47
N ALA A 16 -49.04 40.97 3.48
CA ALA A 16 -48.03 40.17 4.14
C ALA A 16 -48.68 39.14 5.03
N ALA A 17 -48.20 37.88 4.98
CA ALA A 17 -48.33 36.92 6.04
C ALA A 17 -47.02 36.15 6.20
N ALA A 18 -46.31 36.47 7.27
CA ALA A 18 -45.13 35.73 7.75
C ALA A 18 -45.58 34.33 8.20
N MET A 19 -45.05 33.28 7.57
CA MET A 19 -44.98 31.94 8.19
C MET A 19 -43.58 31.41 7.98
N GLY A 20 -42.87 31.26 9.09
CA GLY A 20 -41.53 30.72 9.14
C GLY A 20 -41.46 29.29 8.61
N ALA A 21 -40.75 29.11 7.52
CA ALA A 21 -40.31 27.79 7.11
C ALA A 21 -39.02 27.47 7.88
N LEU A 22 -39.11 26.58 8.86
CA LEU A 22 -38.00 25.85 9.44
C LEU A 22 -37.39 25.02 8.32
N LEU A 23 -36.31 25.51 7.73
CA LEU A 23 -35.37 24.71 6.97
C LEU A 23 -34.69 23.75 7.97
N ALA A 24 -35.23 22.53 8.10
CA ALA A 24 -34.50 21.41 8.65
C ALA A 24 -33.36 21.10 7.68
N ALA A 25 -32.19 21.69 7.90
CA ALA A 25 -30.95 21.21 7.36
C ALA A 25 -30.71 19.81 7.97
N GLY A 26 -31.21 18.80 7.28
CA GLY A 26 -30.84 17.43 7.53
C GLY A 26 -29.36 17.28 7.19
N THR A 27 -28.51 17.49 8.18
CA THR A 27 -27.14 16.97 8.13
C THR A 27 -27.30 15.45 8.01
N LEU A 28 -26.92 14.89 6.85
CA LEU A 28 -26.60 13.49 6.73
C LEU A 28 -25.40 13.23 7.65
N ALA A 29 -25.65 13.11 8.94
CA ALA A 29 -24.71 12.53 9.86
C ALA A 29 -24.55 11.07 9.42
N GLY A 30 -23.44 10.75 8.79
CA GLY A 30 -23.00 9.37 8.70
C GLY A 30 -23.05 8.74 10.09
N PRO A 31 -23.19 7.41 10.21
CA PRO A 31 -23.36 6.76 11.50
C PRO A 31 -22.25 7.23 12.46
N ALA A 32 -22.67 7.96 13.48
CA ALA A 32 -21.79 8.37 14.54
C ALA A 32 -21.27 7.09 15.22
N HIS A 33 -20.01 6.77 14.99
CA HIS A 33 -19.36 5.70 15.72
C HIS A 33 -19.43 6.03 17.21
N ALA A 34 -19.99 5.12 17.97
CA ALA A 34 -20.03 5.23 19.43
C ALA A 34 -18.59 5.45 19.93
N ALA A 35 -18.40 6.39 20.85
CA ALA A 35 -17.13 6.81 21.44
C ALA A 35 -16.50 5.72 22.34
N GLY A 36 -16.31 4.48 21.80
CA GLY A 36 -15.93 3.30 22.57
C GLY A 36 -14.47 2.85 22.40
N GLY A 37 -13.77 3.29 21.34
CA GLY A 37 -12.47 2.74 20.95
C GLY A 37 -12.57 1.30 20.35
N PRO A 38 -11.43 0.62 20.06
CA PRO A 38 -11.42 -0.69 19.43
C PRO A 38 -12.18 -1.75 20.24
N ASP A 39 -13.07 -2.51 19.60
CA ASP A 39 -13.70 -3.70 20.21
C ASP A 39 -12.67 -4.83 20.32
N ARG A 40 -12.04 -4.92 21.49
CA ARG A 40 -10.95 -5.88 21.75
C ARG A 40 -11.38 -7.31 21.51
N GLN A 41 -12.58 -7.71 21.96
CA GLN A 41 -13.05 -9.09 21.84
C GLN A 41 -13.32 -9.47 20.36
N ALA A 42 -13.89 -8.54 19.57
CA ALA A 42 -14.11 -8.77 18.16
C ALA A 42 -12.76 -8.85 17.41
N LEU A 43 -11.81 -7.99 17.74
CA LEU A 43 -10.47 -8.01 17.15
C LEU A 43 -9.70 -9.28 17.50
N ASP A 44 -9.75 -9.76 18.75
CA ASP A 44 -9.13 -11.02 19.16
C ASP A 44 -9.73 -12.19 18.35
N ARG A 45 -11.07 -12.30 18.27
CA ARG A 45 -11.75 -13.37 17.52
C ARG A 45 -11.40 -13.35 16.02
N THR A 46 -11.38 -12.17 15.40
CA THR A 46 -11.08 -12.09 13.96
C THR A 46 -9.61 -12.34 13.66
N LEU A 47 -8.71 -11.99 14.57
CA LEU A 47 -7.29 -12.30 14.47
C LEU A 47 -7.04 -13.81 14.57
N ASP A 48 -7.67 -14.48 15.55
CA ASP A 48 -7.61 -15.93 15.71
C ASP A 48 -8.20 -16.67 14.51
N ALA A 49 -9.26 -16.12 13.90
CA ALA A 49 -9.86 -16.70 12.70
C ALA A 49 -8.88 -16.69 11.50
N VAL A 50 -8.00 -15.69 11.37
CA VAL A 50 -6.97 -15.69 10.33
C VAL A 50 -5.98 -16.83 10.51
N HIS A 51 -5.55 -17.10 11.75
CA HIS A 51 -4.68 -18.25 12.06
C HIS A 51 -5.42 -19.56 11.82
N ALA A 52 -6.66 -19.69 12.30
CA ALA A 52 -7.48 -20.88 12.12
C ALA A 52 -7.75 -21.21 10.64
N ALA A 53 -7.81 -20.20 9.76
CA ALA A 53 -7.92 -20.37 8.31
C ALA A 53 -6.63 -20.87 7.64
N GLY A 54 -5.53 -21.05 8.39
CA GLY A 54 -4.27 -21.63 7.91
C GLY A 54 -3.11 -20.64 7.78
N MET A 55 -3.26 -19.39 8.23
CA MET A 55 -2.13 -18.46 8.34
C MET A 55 -1.19 -18.94 9.48
N TYR A 56 0.11 -19.03 9.20
CA TYR A 56 1.06 -19.47 10.23
C TYR A 56 1.11 -18.51 11.40
N GLY A 57 1.26 -17.21 11.14
CA GLY A 57 1.23 -16.19 12.18
C GLY A 57 0.77 -14.85 11.64
N ILE A 58 -0.02 -14.16 12.46
CA ILE A 58 -0.48 -12.79 12.24
C ILE A 58 -0.29 -11.98 13.50
N TYR A 59 0.11 -10.72 13.36
CA TYR A 59 0.17 -9.74 14.42
C TYR A 59 -0.32 -8.38 13.92
N SER A 60 -1.08 -7.70 14.76
CA SER A 60 -1.85 -6.53 14.37
C SER A 60 -1.86 -5.48 15.47
N GLU A 61 -1.91 -4.22 15.06
CA GLU A 61 -2.20 -3.09 15.94
C GLU A 61 -3.32 -2.24 15.34
N VAL A 62 -4.31 -1.91 16.17
CA VAL A 62 -5.44 -1.04 15.83
C VAL A 62 -5.45 0.16 16.77
N ARG A 63 -5.62 1.36 16.21
CA ARG A 63 -5.84 2.61 16.96
C ARG A 63 -7.17 3.23 16.58
N ASP A 64 -7.90 3.70 17.56
CA ASP A 64 -9.14 4.44 17.37
C ASP A 64 -9.34 5.42 18.53
N GLY A 65 -9.49 6.72 18.23
CA GLY A 65 -9.74 7.76 19.21
C GLY A 65 -8.73 7.85 20.34
N GLY A 66 -7.45 7.61 20.07
CA GLY A 66 -6.37 7.61 21.07
C GLY A 66 -6.23 6.32 21.87
N ARG A 67 -7.10 5.33 21.67
CA ARG A 67 -7.00 3.99 22.28
C ARG A 67 -6.30 3.03 21.32
N THR A 68 -5.52 2.10 21.88
CA THR A 68 -4.75 1.12 21.11
C THR A 68 -5.12 -0.30 21.56
N TRP A 69 -5.29 -1.18 20.58
CA TRP A 69 -5.31 -2.62 20.74
C TRP A 69 -4.14 -3.24 19.98
N LYS A 70 -3.53 -4.27 20.55
CA LYS A 70 -2.46 -5.07 19.92
C LYS A 70 -2.77 -6.53 20.16
N GLY A 71 -2.65 -7.34 19.11
CA GLY A 71 -2.88 -8.79 19.18
C GLY A 71 -1.91 -9.54 18.28
N ALA A 72 -1.77 -10.84 18.56
CA ALA A 72 -1.01 -11.78 17.75
C ALA A 72 -1.63 -13.18 17.87
N SER A 73 -1.68 -13.92 16.76
CA SER A 73 -2.21 -15.29 16.74
C SER A 73 -1.36 -16.18 15.85
N GLY A 74 -1.12 -17.43 16.28
CA GLY A 74 -0.32 -18.41 15.58
C GLY A 74 1.17 -18.40 15.91
N VAL A 75 1.99 -18.91 14.99
CA VAL A 75 3.40 -19.22 15.22
C VAL A 75 4.34 -18.33 14.40
N ALA A 76 5.42 -17.90 15.05
CA ALA A 76 6.54 -17.20 14.42
C ALA A 76 7.52 -18.16 13.76
N ASP A 77 7.58 -19.40 14.23
CA ASP A 77 8.47 -20.44 13.74
C ASP A 77 7.70 -21.78 13.73
N VAL A 78 7.46 -22.30 12.53
CA VAL A 78 6.66 -23.52 12.34
C VAL A 78 7.38 -24.77 12.81
N ALA A 79 8.72 -24.77 12.83
CA ALA A 79 9.51 -25.93 13.27
C ALA A 79 9.52 -26.09 14.79
N THR A 80 9.54 -24.96 15.51
CA THR A 80 9.63 -24.97 16.99
C THR A 80 8.30 -24.68 17.68
N GLY A 81 7.28 -24.22 16.94
CA GLY A 81 6.01 -23.78 17.52
C GLY A 81 6.12 -22.46 18.31
N ARG A 82 7.23 -21.70 18.17
CA ARG A 82 7.41 -20.41 18.86
C ARG A 82 6.30 -19.44 18.45
N PRO A 83 5.54 -18.87 19.41
CA PRO A 83 4.41 -18.01 19.09
C PRO A 83 4.85 -16.67 18.48
N VAL A 84 3.99 -16.06 17.66
CA VAL A 84 4.11 -14.66 17.24
C VAL A 84 3.83 -13.71 18.42
N ARG A 85 4.34 -12.47 18.32
CA ARG A 85 4.09 -11.39 19.28
C ARG A 85 3.82 -10.08 18.56
N PRO A 86 3.01 -9.16 19.14
CA PRO A 86 2.65 -7.91 18.49
C PRO A 86 3.83 -6.95 18.26
N ASP A 87 4.92 -7.11 19.01
CA ASP A 87 6.12 -6.27 18.96
C ASP A 87 7.18 -6.75 17.94
N MET A 88 6.88 -7.79 17.19
CA MET A 88 7.82 -8.34 16.20
C MET A 88 8.08 -7.37 15.07
N VAL A 89 9.36 -7.29 14.67
CA VAL A 89 9.81 -6.57 13.50
C VAL A 89 9.47 -7.37 12.23
N HIS A 90 8.99 -6.68 11.23
CA HIS A 90 8.49 -7.23 9.97
C HIS A 90 9.11 -6.53 8.76
N ARG A 91 9.33 -7.24 7.67
CA ARG A 91 9.65 -6.62 6.38
C ARG A 91 8.37 -6.07 5.78
N ILE A 92 8.26 -4.76 5.68
CA ILE A 92 7.01 -4.09 5.30
C ILE A 92 6.79 -3.97 3.79
N GLY A 93 7.72 -4.49 2.99
CA GLY A 93 7.58 -4.53 1.54
C GLY A 93 7.27 -3.15 0.96
N SER A 94 6.30 -3.09 0.07
CA SER A 94 5.96 -1.89 -0.72
C SER A 94 5.47 -0.70 0.11
N ILE A 95 5.13 -0.86 1.38
CA ILE A 95 4.91 0.29 2.28
C ILE A 95 6.15 1.21 2.30
N THR A 96 7.35 0.68 2.02
CA THR A 96 8.58 1.46 1.78
C THR A 96 8.36 2.60 0.79
N LYS A 97 7.50 2.42 -0.22
CA LYS A 97 7.22 3.43 -1.24
C LYS A 97 6.60 4.69 -0.66
N THR A 98 5.75 4.56 0.35
CA THR A 98 5.18 5.73 1.03
C THR A 98 6.29 6.56 1.70
N PHE A 99 7.27 5.92 2.34
CA PHE A 99 8.41 6.61 2.95
C PHE A 99 9.27 7.33 1.91
N VAL A 100 9.51 6.69 0.75
CA VAL A 100 10.26 7.29 -0.38
C VAL A 100 9.51 8.49 -0.93
N SER A 101 8.20 8.37 -1.15
CA SER A 101 7.37 9.45 -1.65
C SER A 101 7.35 10.65 -0.70
N VAL A 102 7.26 10.42 0.60
CA VAL A 102 7.38 11.49 1.60
C VAL A 102 8.72 12.23 1.46
N ALA A 103 9.84 11.50 1.32
CA ALA A 103 11.15 12.12 1.14
C ALA A 103 11.25 12.94 -0.17
N ILE A 104 10.71 12.42 -1.28
CA ILE A 104 10.65 13.14 -2.57
C ILE A 104 9.76 14.39 -2.42
N LEU A 105 8.58 14.28 -1.83
CA LEU A 105 7.65 15.40 -1.66
C LEU A 105 8.20 16.48 -0.71
N GLN A 106 9.05 16.11 0.26
CA GLN A 106 9.81 17.09 1.04
C GLN A 106 10.81 17.88 0.16
N GLN A 107 11.41 17.25 -0.85
CA GLN A 107 12.27 17.95 -1.81
C GLN A 107 11.45 18.82 -2.78
N VAL A 108 10.24 18.37 -3.14
CA VAL A 108 9.29 19.19 -3.92
C VAL A 108 8.92 20.47 -3.14
N ALA A 109 8.61 20.33 -1.85
CA ALA A 109 8.31 21.48 -1.00
C ALA A 109 9.48 22.48 -0.88
N ARG A 110 10.72 22.01 -1.06
CA ARG A 110 11.94 22.86 -1.08
C ARG A 110 12.28 23.42 -2.47
N GLY A 111 11.54 23.02 -3.51
CA GLY A 111 11.81 23.43 -4.90
C GLY A 111 13.04 22.76 -5.53
N THR A 112 13.60 21.71 -4.91
CA THR A 112 14.76 20.97 -5.46
C THR A 112 14.34 19.84 -6.41
N ILE A 113 13.07 19.40 -6.33
CA ILE A 113 12.43 18.49 -7.26
C ILE A 113 11.12 19.13 -7.74
N GLU A 114 10.86 19.03 -9.04
CA GLU A 114 9.59 19.37 -9.67
C GLU A 114 8.89 18.08 -10.09
N LEU A 115 7.64 17.86 -9.62
CA LEU A 115 6.90 16.60 -9.91
C LEU A 115 6.71 16.36 -11.40
N ASP A 116 6.47 17.42 -12.17
CA ASP A 116 6.17 17.30 -13.60
C ASP A 116 7.40 17.51 -14.49
N ALA A 117 8.60 17.65 -13.88
CA ALA A 117 9.84 17.67 -14.63
C ALA A 117 10.20 16.27 -15.17
N PRO A 118 10.77 16.21 -16.39
CA PRO A 118 11.27 14.97 -16.95
C PRO A 118 12.34 14.30 -16.07
N VAL A 119 12.25 12.99 -15.87
CA VAL A 119 13.22 12.22 -15.07
C VAL A 119 14.64 12.32 -15.65
N GLY A 120 14.78 12.48 -16.97
CA GLY A 120 16.06 12.67 -17.64
C GLY A 120 16.77 13.97 -17.25
N ARG A 121 16.07 14.98 -16.69
CA ARG A 121 16.69 16.17 -16.09
C ARG A 121 17.58 15.84 -14.89
N TYR A 122 17.16 14.82 -14.12
CA TYR A 122 17.86 14.39 -12.91
C TYR A 122 18.80 13.21 -13.16
N LEU A 123 18.39 12.28 -14.01
CA LEU A 123 19.07 11.00 -14.26
C LEU A 123 19.32 10.76 -15.76
N PRO A 124 20.02 11.69 -16.49
CA PRO A 124 20.18 11.60 -17.94
C PRO A 124 20.90 10.34 -18.41
N ASP A 125 21.88 9.87 -17.63
CA ASP A 125 22.68 8.70 -17.97
C ASP A 125 21.94 7.37 -17.72
N LEU A 126 20.89 7.39 -16.90
CA LEU A 126 20.15 6.19 -16.51
C LEU A 126 18.87 6.03 -17.32
N VAL A 127 18.17 7.14 -17.58
CA VAL A 127 16.96 7.16 -18.42
C VAL A 127 17.20 8.14 -19.58
N PRO A 128 18.01 7.73 -20.59
CA PRO A 128 18.33 8.59 -21.73
C PRO A 128 17.20 8.68 -22.75
N GLY A 129 17.35 9.60 -23.69
CA GLY A 129 16.54 9.68 -24.89
C GLY A 129 15.09 10.08 -24.64
N GLU A 130 14.18 9.54 -25.43
CA GLU A 130 12.75 9.88 -25.43
C GLU A 130 12.08 9.54 -24.09
N ARG A 131 12.38 8.36 -23.51
CA ARG A 131 11.87 7.97 -22.21
C ARG A 131 12.23 8.99 -21.12
N GLY A 132 13.48 9.45 -21.09
CA GLY A 132 13.94 10.44 -20.12
C GLY A 132 13.26 11.80 -20.28
N ARG A 133 12.87 12.19 -21.51
CA ARG A 133 12.15 13.44 -21.79
C ARG A 133 10.66 13.36 -21.48
N ARG A 134 10.02 12.19 -21.62
CA ARG A 134 8.56 12.02 -21.48
C ARG A 134 8.13 11.58 -20.08
N ILE A 135 8.92 10.74 -19.42
CA ILE A 135 8.59 10.25 -18.09
C ILE A 135 8.90 11.34 -17.06
N THR A 136 7.92 11.72 -16.26
CA THR A 136 8.07 12.70 -15.18
C THR A 136 8.32 12.03 -13.83
N VAL A 137 8.74 12.81 -12.83
CA VAL A 137 8.86 12.33 -11.45
C VAL A 137 7.50 11.86 -10.92
N ARG A 138 6.42 12.60 -11.20
CA ARG A 138 5.04 12.21 -10.87
C ARG A 138 4.70 10.82 -11.41
N MET A 139 5.03 10.55 -12.66
CA MET A 139 4.77 9.25 -13.30
C MET A 139 5.51 8.08 -12.66
N LEU A 140 6.67 8.33 -12.04
CA LEU A 140 7.34 7.32 -11.23
C LEU A 140 6.55 7.03 -9.95
N LEU A 141 6.11 8.08 -9.24
CA LEU A 141 5.47 7.95 -7.93
C LEU A 141 4.07 7.36 -8.00
N ASN A 142 3.31 7.62 -9.08
CA ASN A 142 1.95 7.10 -9.29
C ASN A 142 1.86 5.95 -10.30
N HIS A 143 2.96 5.36 -10.69
CA HIS A 143 3.02 4.20 -11.60
C HIS A 143 2.44 4.41 -13.01
N THR A 144 2.40 5.64 -13.50
CA THR A 144 1.99 5.94 -14.89
C THR A 144 3.18 6.07 -15.86
N SER A 145 4.39 5.72 -15.44
CA SER A 145 5.59 5.73 -16.28
C SER A 145 5.59 4.63 -17.35
N HIS A 146 4.87 3.55 -17.10
CA HIS A 146 4.88 2.30 -17.89
C HIS A 146 6.25 1.66 -18.07
N ILE A 147 7.21 1.95 -17.18
CA ILE A 147 8.45 1.19 -17.09
C ILE A 147 8.11 -0.18 -16.50
N ALA A 148 8.55 -1.26 -17.17
CA ALA A 148 8.29 -2.61 -16.72
C ALA A 148 8.90 -2.90 -15.33
N ASP A 149 8.29 -3.83 -14.60
CA ASP A 149 8.82 -4.29 -13.32
C ASP A 149 10.05 -5.19 -13.52
N TYR A 150 11.07 -5.00 -12.70
CA TYR A 150 12.31 -5.78 -12.76
C TYR A 150 12.21 -7.14 -12.05
N ILE A 151 11.16 -7.43 -11.30
CA ILE A 151 11.10 -8.63 -10.42
C ILE A 151 11.28 -9.92 -11.20
N LEU A 152 10.53 -10.14 -12.27
CA LEU A 152 10.67 -11.35 -13.07
C LEU A 152 12.00 -11.42 -13.82
N PRO A 153 12.53 -10.34 -14.43
CA PRO A 153 13.90 -10.33 -14.93
C PRO A 153 14.98 -10.63 -13.88
N ALA A 154 14.80 -10.17 -12.64
CA ALA A 154 15.75 -10.43 -11.54
C ALA A 154 15.66 -11.88 -11.00
N PHE A 155 14.47 -12.48 -11.05
CA PHE A 155 14.20 -13.83 -10.55
C PHE A 155 13.50 -14.69 -11.60
N PRO A 156 14.17 -15.02 -12.73
CA PRO A 156 13.52 -15.64 -13.89
C PRO A 156 12.91 -17.01 -13.61
N SER A 157 13.49 -17.80 -12.68
CA SER A 157 12.95 -19.13 -12.36
C SER A 157 11.57 -19.09 -11.69
N LEU A 158 11.12 -17.93 -11.21
CA LEU A 158 9.75 -17.76 -10.66
C LEU A 158 8.67 -17.98 -11.72
N GLN A 159 8.97 -17.68 -13.01
CA GLN A 159 8.06 -17.94 -14.13
C GLN A 159 7.86 -19.45 -14.38
N GLU A 160 8.81 -20.26 -13.95
CA GLU A 160 8.78 -21.72 -14.04
C GLU A 160 8.30 -22.38 -12.72
N GLY A 161 7.83 -21.58 -11.75
CA GLY A 161 7.47 -22.07 -10.43
C GLY A 161 8.66 -22.60 -9.62
N SER A 162 9.90 -22.24 -9.98
CA SER A 162 11.12 -22.73 -9.33
C SER A 162 11.72 -21.69 -8.37
N VAL A 163 12.17 -22.18 -7.22
CA VAL A 163 12.86 -21.39 -6.20
C VAL A 163 14.30 -21.04 -6.56
N LYS A 164 14.84 -21.64 -7.60
CA LYS A 164 16.27 -21.62 -7.91
C LYS A 164 16.89 -20.22 -7.94
N SER A 165 16.30 -19.28 -8.66
CA SER A 165 16.85 -17.92 -8.75
C SER A 165 16.75 -17.15 -7.43
N LEU A 166 15.80 -17.51 -6.54
CA LEU A 166 15.74 -16.96 -5.19
C LEU A 166 16.88 -17.48 -4.32
N ASP A 167 17.12 -18.78 -4.35
CA ASP A 167 18.21 -19.40 -3.58
C ASP A 167 19.60 -18.91 -4.07
N ASP A 168 19.81 -18.85 -5.39
CA ASP A 168 21.07 -18.38 -6.01
C ASP A 168 21.38 -16.91 -5.63
N ASN A 169 20.36 -16.07 -5.48
CA ASN A 169 20.51 -14.65 -5.17
C ASN A 169 20.31 -14.31 -3.68
N ARG A 170 20.11 -15.29 -2.82
CA ARG A 170 19.77 -15.11 -1.39
C ARG A 170 20.67 -14.12 -0.66
N PHE A 171 21.96 -14.16 -0.94
CA PHE A 171 22.98 -13.33 -0.31
C PHE A 171 23.65 -12.35 -1.28
N ARG A 172 23.19 -12.31 -2.52
CA ARG A 172 23.70 -11.39 -3.53
C ARG A 172 23.25 -9.97 -3.23
N ARG A 173 24.19 -9.06 -3.15
CA ARG A 173 23.90 -7.64 -3.12
C ARG A 173 23.71 -7.11 -4.55
N VAL A 174 22.52 -6.59 -4.84
CA VAL A 174 22.15 -6.06 -6.16
C VAL A 174 22.23 -4.54 -6.13
N ALA A 175 22.95 -3.95 -7.09
CA ALA A 175 23.04 -2.49 -7.19
C ALA A 175 21.71 -1.91 -7.73
N PRO A 176 21.20 -0.78 -7.19
CA PRO A 176 19.97 -0.16 -7.66
C PRO A 176 19.96 0.11 -9.18
N ARG A 177 21.08 0.55 -9.75
CA ARG A 177 21.23 0.78 -11.20
C ARG A 177 21.09 -0.49 -12.03
N GLU A 178 21.43 -1.65 -11.49
CA GLU A 178 21.24 -2.95 -12.15
C GLU A 178 19.73 -3.27 -12.29
N LEU A 179 18.97 -3.10 -11.21
CA LEU A 179 17.51 -3.30 -11.19
C LEU A 179 16.81 -2.37 -12.19
N VAL A 180 17.21 -1.09 -12.21
CA VAL A 180 16.66 -0.12 -13.18
C VAL A 180 16.96 -0.55 -14.62
N ARG A 181 18.19 -1.01 -14.93
CA ARG A 181 18.51 -1.49 -16.28
C ARG A 181 17.65 -2.68 -16.69
N MET A 182 17.38 -3.62 -15.77
CA MET A 182 16.46 -4.75 -16.03
C MET A 182 15.06 -4.28 -16.39
N GLY A 183 14.47 -3.35 -15.60
CA GLY A 183 13.15 -2.80 -15.88
C GLY A 183 13.09 -1.98 -17.17
N LEU A 184 14.13 -1.19 -17.48
CA LEU A 184 14.21 -0.41 -18.73
C LEU A 184 14.47 -1.29 -19.98
N ALA A 185 15.12 -2.44 -19.83
CA ALA A 185 15.36 -3.40 -20.92
C ALA A 185 14.14 -4.26 -21.24
N ALA A 186 13.23 -4.45 -20.27
CA ALA A 186 12.00 -5.19 -20.48
C ALA A 186 11.00 -4.38 -21.32
N THR A 187 10.04 -5.06 -21.94
CA THR A 187 8.98 -4.43 -22.75
C THR A 187 8.15 -3.48 -21.89
N PRO A 188 7.99 -2.20 -22.27
CA PRO A 188 7.11 -1.28 -21.57
C PRO A 188 5.68 -1.80 -21.52
N THR A 189 4.96 -1.51 -20.45
CA THR A 189 3.56 -1.93 -20.28
C THR A 189 2.57 -1.02 -21.02
N GLY A 190 3.02 0.13 -21.52
CA GLY A 190 2.24 1.12 -22.24
C GLY A 190 3.05 2.40 -22.51
N GLU A 191 2.36 3.45 -22.97
CA GLU A 191 2.95 4.77 -23.19
C GLU A 191 3.02 5.57 -21.88
N PRO A 192 4.08 6.35 -21.63
CA PRO A 192 4.17 7.22 -20.45
C PRO A 192 2.96 8.14 -20.31
N GLY A 193 2.31 8.11 -19.15
CA GLY A 193 1.10 8.87 -18.82
C GLY A 193 -0.21 8.19 -19.19
N ALA A 194 -0.20 7.05 -19.88
CA ALA A 194 -1.42 6.30 -20.19
C ALA A 194 -2.12 5.78 -18.91
N LEU A 195 -3.45 5.64 -18.98
CA LEU A 195 -4.28 5.09 -17.90
C LEU A 195 -5.02 3.85 -18.39
N PRO A 196 -5.20 2.85 -17.51
CA PRO A 196 -4.65 2.78 -16.17
C PRO A 196 -3.13 2.66 -16.16
N GLY A 197 -2.48 3.23 -15.13
CA GLY A 197 -1.06 3.02 -14.89
C GLY A 197 -0.73 1.54 -14.64
N SER A 198 0.54 1.19 -14.64
CA SER A 198 1.01 -0.18 -14.38
C SER A 198 2.00 -0.17 -13.21
N TYR A 199 1.66 -0.89 -12.14
CA TYR A 199 2.50 -0.94 -10.94
C TYR A 199 3.89 -1.50 -11.27
N SER A 200 4.95 -0.82 -10.85
CA SER A 200 6.33 -1.21 -11.13
C SER A 200 7.28 -0.83 -10.00
N ASN A 201 8.00 -1.80 -9.48
CA ASN A 201 9.05 -1.57 -8.48
C ASN A 201 10.23 -0.77 -9.05
N THR A 202 10.48 -0.85 -10.36
CA THR A 202 11.51 -0.07 -11.06
C THR A 202 11.35 1.43 -10.82
N ASN A 203 10.11 1.92 -10.77
CA ASN A 203 9.82 3.34 -10.52
C ASN A 203 10.38 3.82 -9.19
N TYR A 204 10.27 3.02 -8.14
CA TYR A 204 10.70 3.42 -6.80
C TYR A 204 12.19 3.22 -6.56
N VAL A 205 12.83 2.33 -7.30
CA VAL A 205 14.30 2.29 -7.36
C VAL A 205 14.84 3.54 -8.08
N LEU A 206 14.19 3.97 -9.17
CA LEU A 206 14.49 5.26 -9.85
C LEU A 206 14.26 6.45 -8.93
N ALA A 207 13.15 6.49 -8.18
CA ALA A 207 12.86 7.55 -7.22
C ALA A 207 13.94 7.63 -6.12
N GLY A 208 14.43 6.49 -5.64
CA GLY A 208 15.57 6.45 -4.72
C GLY A 208 16.84 7.06 -5.31
N LEU A 209 17.22 6.66 -6.52
CA LEU A 209 18.39 7.21 -7.23
C LEU A 209 18.24 8.71 -7.55
N LEU A 210 17.00 9.16 -7.83
CA LEU A 210 16.70 10.58 -8.01
C LEU A 210 16.89 11.35 -6.69
N LEU A 211 16.43 10.79 -5.58
CA LEU A 211 16.63 11.37 -4.26
C LEU A 211 18.13 11.49 -3.93
N GLU A 212 18.92 10.45 -4.19
CA GLU A 212 20.40 10.49 -4.04
C GLU A 212 21.04 11.59 -4.88
N LYS A 213 20.64 11.70 -6.15
CA LYS A 213 21.16 12.72 -7.07
C LYS A 213 20.92 14.14 -6.56
N VAL A 214 19.73 14.40 -6.04
CA VAL A 214 19.32 15.75 -5.59
C VAL A 214 19.89 16.10 -4.23
N THR A 215 20.00 15.11 -3.34
CA THR A 215 20.47 15.34 -1.96
C THR A 215 21.99 15.15 -1.78
N GLY A 216 22.66 14.54 -2.75
CA GLY A 216 24.09 14.24 -2.70
C GLY A 216 24.49 13.14 -1.72
N GLY A 217 23.49 12.37 -1.20
CA GLY A 217 23.73 11.31 -0.21
C GLY A 217 22.93 10.05 -0.50
N ASP A 218 23.16 8.99 0.27
CA ASP A 218 22.45 7.73 0.20
C ASP A 218 20.94 7.92 0.52
N ALA A 219 20.06 7.32 -0.28
CA ALA A 219 18.60 7.47 -0.15
C ALA A 219 18.10 6.89 1.18
N ALA A 220 18.58 5.73 1.61
CA ALA A 220 18.16 5.10 2.86
C ALA A 220 18.56 5.94 4.08
N ASP A 221 19.77 6.54 4.05
CA ASP A 221 20.25 7.45 5.10
C ASP A 221 19.44 8.76 5.11
N HIS A 222 19.06 9.28 3.94
CA HIS A 222 18.20 10.47 3.84
C HIS A 222 16.79 10.20 4.39
N ILE A 223 16.16 9.11 3.98
CA ILE A 223 14.83 8.71 4.45
C ILE A 223 14.86 8.43 5.95
N THR A 224 15.90 7.75 6.44
CA THR A 224 16.08 7.48 7.87
C THR A 224 16.09 8.79 8.67
N ARG A 225 16.83 9.78 8.19
CA ARG A 225 17.01 11.05 8.91
C ARG A 225 15.78 11.95 8.84
N HIS A 226 15.17 12.08 7.66
CA HIS A 226 14.17 13.09 7.39
C HIS A 226 12.72 12.56 7.42
N VAL A 227 12.52 11.23 7.43
CA VAL A 227 11.18 10.62 7.50
C VAL A 227 11.09 9.76 8.76
N ILE A 228 11.90 8.72 8.90
CA ILE A 228 11.79 7.74 9.99
C ILE A 228 12.01 8.40 11.35
N ARG A 229 13.15 9.09 11.53
CA ARG A 229 13.44 9.78 12.81
C ARG A 229 12.51 10.96 13.07
N LYS A 230 12.10 11.69 12.03
CA LYS A 230 11.17 12.81 12.15
C LYS A 230 9.80 12.35 12.63
N ALA A 231 9.33 11.18 12.18
CA ALA A 231 8.10 10.56 12.63
C ALA A 231 8.23 9.86 14.00
N GLY A 232 9.41 9.84 14.62
CA GLY A 232 9.64 9.23 15.93
C GLY A 232 9.66 7.70 15.94
N LEU A 233 9.88 7.05 14.78
CA LEU A 233 9.85 5.60 14.64
C LEU A 233 11.13 4.97 15.21
N ARG A 234 10.97 4.04 16.14
CA ARG A 234 12.08 3.47 16.91
C ARG A 234 12.53 2.10 16.39
N HIS A 235 11.64 1.37 15.72
CA HIS A 235 11.85 0.01 15.24
C HIS A 235 11.76 -0.10 13.72
N THR A 236 11.90 1.06 13.04
CA THR A 236 11.86 1.17 11.58
C THR A 236 13.24 1.50 11.02
N SER A 237 13.69 0.71 10.04
CA SER A 237 15.01 0.93 9.43
C SER A 237 15.13 0.26 8.07
N PHE A 238 16.07 0.76 7.26
CA PHE A 238 16.59 -0.01 6.12
C PHE A 238 17.60 -1.04 6.63
N PRO A 239 17.43 -2.35 6.34
CA PRO A 239 18.35 -3.38 6.80
C PRO A 239 19.69 -3.24 6.09
N ARG A 240 20.79 -3.42 6.85
CA ARG A 240 22.16 -3.38 6.33
C ARG A 240 22.76 -4.79 6.19
N SER A 241 21.99 -5.80 6.50
CA SER A 241 22.35 -7.22 6.43
C SER A 241 21.16 -8.05 5.97
N PRO A 242 21.35 -9.33 5.58
CA PRO A 242 20.25 -10.24 5.24
C PRO A 242 19.28 -10.54 6.39
N HIS A 243 19.66 -10.23 7.63
CA HIS A 243 18.86 -10.52 8.83
C HIS A 243 17.86 -9.42 9.13
N ILE A 244 16.68 -9.80 9.62
CA ILE A 244 15.71 -8.87 10.20
C ILE A 244 16.20 -8.45 11.59
N PRO A 245 16.31 -7.15 11.91
CA PRO A 245 16.77 -6.70 13.22
C PRO A 245 15.75 -6.99 14.32
N GLY A 246 16.21 -7.48 15.47
CA GLY A 246 15.37 -7.71 16.63
C GLY A 246 14.45 -8.94 16.55
N PRO A 247 13.47 -9.05 17.47
CA PRO A 247 12.52 -10.17 17.46
C PRO A 247 11.66 -10.15 16.19
N HIS A 248 11.58 -11.28 15.50
CA HIS A 248 10.82 -11.43 14.25
C HIS A 248 10.29 -12.84 14.08
N SER A 249 9.35 -13.03 13.16
CA SER A 249 8.88 -14.33 12.70
C SER A 249 9.74 -14.86 11.55
N GLY A 250 9.62 -16.15 11.23
CA GLY A 250 10.00 -16.70 9.93
C GLY A 250 9.25 -16.00 8.80
N ALA A 251 9.69 -16.21 7.56
CA ALA A 251 9.12 -15.60 6.35
C ALA A 251 8.85 -16.71 5.32
N TYR A 252 7.65 -17.26 5.32
CA TYR A 252 7.30 -18.49 4.61
C TYR A 252 6.61 -18.19 3.27
N GLU A 253 7.31 -18.50 2.18
CA GLU A 253 6.82 -18.30 0.81
C GLU A 253 6.32 -19.59 0.21
N SER A 254 5.06 -19.61 -0.23
CA SER A 254 4.43 -20.78 -0.86
C SER A 254 4.45 -20.71 -2.39
N TRP A 255 4.65 -19.53 -2.97
CA TRP A 255 4.63 -19.27 -4.40
C TRP A 255 3.49 -19.99 -5.13
N TYR A 256 2.25 -19.76 -4.65
CA TYR A 256 1.03 -20.35 -5.22
C TYR A 256 1.01 -21.88 -5.20
N GLY A 257 1.62 -22.47 -4.17
CA GLY A 257 1.74 -23.92 -4.00
C GLY A 257 2.88 -24.59 -4.78
N PHE A 258 3.69 -23.83 -5.54
CA PHE A 258 4.90 -24.37 -6.18
C PHE A 258 6.00 -24.68 -5.17
N PHE A 259 6.06 -23.96 -4.06
CA PHE A 259 6.99 -24.26 -2.95
C PHE A 259 6.22 -25.01 -1.86
N ASP A 260 6.37 -26.34 -1.87
CA ASP A 260 5.74 -27.24 -0.89
C ASP A 260 6.79 -28.21 -0.33
N PRO A 261 7.15 -28.13 0.96
CA PRO A 261 6.66 -27.15 1.94
C PRO A 261 7.11 -25.71 1.62
N PRO A 262 6.39 -24.69 2.18
CA PRO A 262 6.76 -23.29 2.02
C PRO A 262 8.22 -23.02 2.44
N ARG A 263 8.93 -22.20 1.65
CA ARG A 263 10.35 -21.90 1.90
C ARG A 263 10.49 -20.72 2.87
N ASP A 264 11.42 -20.82 3.80
CA ASP A 264 11.76 -19.73 4.72
C ASP A 264 12.80 -18.78 4.10
N PHE A 265 12.40 -17.50 3.94
CA PHE A 265 13.21 -16.39 3.48
C PHE A 265 13.47 -15.34 4.57
N SER A 266 13.37 -15.67 5.84
CA SER A 266 13.65 -14.76 6.96
C SER A 266 15.08 -14.20 6.92
N VAL A 267 16.04 -14.95 6.42
CA VAL A 267 17.40 -14.49 6.15
C VAL A 267 17.59 -14.32 4.65
N TYR A 268 17.53 -13.09 4.15
CA TYR A 268 17.62 -12.77 2.72
C TYR A 268 18.14 -11.34 2.52
N ASP A 269 19.10 -11.13 1.61
CA ASP A 269 19.57 -9.78 1.27
C ASP A 269 18.46 -8.99 0.57
N MET A 270 18.07 -7.85 1.14
CA MET A 270 16.96 -7.03 0.65
C MET A 270 17.35 -5.94 -0.33
N SER A 271 18.60 -5.92 -0.81
CA SER A 271 19.05 -4.92 -1.79
C SER A 271 18.28 -5.00 -3.12
N TRP A 272 17.76 -6.17 -3.47
CA TRP A 272 16.89 -6.35 -4.63
C TRP A 272 15.57 -5.55 -4.53
N ALA A 273 15.11 -5.27 -3.32
CA ALA A 273 13.92 -4.46 -3.08
C ALA A 273 14.26 -2.98 -2.86
N GLY A 274 15.38 -2.68 -2.21
CA GLY A 274 15.91 -1.32 -2.02
C GLY A 274 14.84 -0.31 -1.61
N THR A 275 14.79 0.83 -2.27
CA THR A 275 13.78 1.89 -2.07
C THR A 275 12.38 1.50 -2.56
N ALA A 276 12.22 0.37 -3.23
CA ALA A 276 10.90 -0.15 -3.57
C ALA A 276 10.26 -1.00 -2.45
N GLY A 277 11.06 -1.58 -1.51
CA GLY A 277 10.47 -2.55 -0.58
C GLY A 277 11.34 -3.07 0.57
N ALA A 278 12.47 -2.45 0.90
CA ALA A 278 13.42 -3.07 1.84
C ALA A 278 13.22 -2.72 3.32
N ILE A 279 12.42 -1.73 3.67
CA ILE A 279 12.25 -1.29 5.07
C ILE A 279 11.72 -2.43 5.94
N THR A 280 12.25 -2.51 7.17
CA THR A 280 11.70 -3.28 8.27
C THR A 280 11.06 -2.35 9.30
N SER A 281 9.92 -2.76 9.90
CA SER A 281 9.17 -1.95 10.87
C SER A 281 8.36 -2.84 11.82
N THR A 282 7.69 -2.24 12.81
CA THR A 282 6.64 -2.85 13.61
C THR A 282 5.28 -2.26 13.25
N MET A 283 4.20 -2.92 13.61
CA MET A 283 2.84 -2.43 13.36
C MET A 283 2.57 -1.12 14.11
N ASP A 284 3.16 -0.95 15.28
CA ASP A 284 3.13 0.28 16.09
C ASP A 284 3.79 1.47 15.37
N ASP A 285 5.00 1.27 14.85
CA ASP A 285 5.71 2.30 14.09
C ASP A 285 4.96 2.65 12.79
N LEU A 286 4.35 1.67 12.09
CA LEU A 286 3.56 1.93 10.88
C LEU A 286 2.33 2.79 11.18
N ASN A 287 1.57 2.48 12.22
CA ASN A 287 0.43 3.30 12.65
C ASN A 287 0.88 4.70 13.07
N THR A 288 2.04 4.82 13.73
CA THR A 288 2.63 6.12 14.08
C THR A 288 3.02 6.92 12.84
N PHE A 289 3.60 6.25 11.83
CA PHE A 289 3.98 6.86 10.56
C PHE A 289 2.77 7.40 9.78
N TYR A 290 1.74 6.57 9.57
CA TYR A 290 0.56 6.99 8.81
C TYR A 290 -0.22 8.08 9.53
N ARG A 291 -0.31 8.03 10.86
CA ARG A 291 -0.90 9.11 11.65
C ARG A 291 -0.16 10.43 11.45
N ALA A 292 1.15 10.44 11.60
CA ALA A 292 1.97 11.63 11.39
C ALA A 292 1.87 12.16 9.95
N LEU A 293 1.83 11.27 8.96
CA LEU A 293 1.70 11.63 7.55
C LEU A 293 0.35 12.32 7.27
N LEU A 294 -0.76 11.68 7.65
CA LEU A 294 -2.11 12.17 7.32
C LEU A 294 -2.49 13.41 8.10
N ARG A 295 -1.92 13.62 9.28
CA ARG A 295 -2.03 14.88 10.05
C ARG A 295 -1.15 16.03 9.53
N GLY A 296 -0.37 15.79 8.46
CA GLY A 296 0.48 16.83 7.85
C GLY A 296 1.77 17.13 8.64
N GLU A 297 2.17 16.28 9.58
CA GLU A 297 3.39 16.48 10.38
C GLU A 297 4.67 16.23 9.56
N LEU A 298 4.56 15.43 8.49
CA LEU A 298 5.69 15.05 7.63
C LEU A 298 5.77 15.87 6.34
N LEU A 299 4.63 16.36 5.85
CA LEU A 299 4.49 17.12 4.59
C LEU A 299 3.69 18.39 4.81
N PRO A 300 3.98 19.48 4.08
CA PRO A 300 3.08 20.63 3.99
C PRO A 300 1.74 20.23 3.34
N PRO A 301 0.65 20.98 3.59
CA PRO A 301 -0.69 20.65 3.10
C PRO A 301 -0.76 20.47 1.56
N ALA A 302 -0.05 21.30 0.80
CA ALA A 302 -0.03 21.22 -0.66
C ALA A 302 0.55 19.89 -1.16
N GLN A 303 1.69 19.44 -0.58
CA GLN A 303 2.31 18.16 -0.94
C GLN A 303 1.51 16.95 -0.46
N LEU A 304 0.83 17.06 0.68
CA LEU A 304 -0.08 16.00 1.13
C LEU A 304 -1.30 15.87 0.22
N ALA A 305 -1.84 17.00 -0.28
CA ALA A 305 -2.93 17.00 -1.26
C ALA A 305 -2.49 16.36 -2.59
N GLU A 306 -1.29 16.73 -3.10
CA GLU A 306 -0.69 16.09 -4.27
C GLU A 306 -0.52 14.57 -4.06
N MET A 307 -0.04 14.16 -2.89
CA MET A 307 0.15 12.75 -2.55
C MET A 307 -1.15 11.96 -2.62
N ARG A 308 -2.28 12.56 -2.25
CA ARG A 308 -3.62 11.94 -2.24
C ARG A 308 -4.40 12.11 -3.55
N THR A 309 -3.85 12.77 -4.55
CA THR A 309 -4.46 12.84 -5.89
C THR A 309 -4.26 11.52 -6.62
N THR A 310 -5.33 10.74 -6.78
CA THR A 310 -5.26 9.37 -7.29
C THR A 310 -5.51 9.28 -8.79
N VAL A 311 -4.94 8.23 -9.38
CA VAL A 311 -5.21 7.75 -10.74
C VAL A 311 -5.44 6.24 -10.69
N PRO A 312 -6.17 5.64 -11.65
CA PRO A 312 -6.32 4.19 -11.72
C PRO A 312 -4.98 3.55 -12.09
N VAL A 313 -4.54 2.57 -11.29
CA VAL A 313 -3.31 1.80 -11.50
C VAL A 313 -3.62 0.31 -11.44
N LEU A 314 -3.20 -0.41 -12.47
CA LEU A 314 -3.29 -1.88 -12.51
C LEU A 314 -2.13 -2.49 -11.72
N ALA A 315 -2.47 -3.29 -10.72
CA ALA A 315 -1.53 -4.05 -9.93
C ALA A 315 -2.06 -5.47 -9.72
N ALA A 316 -1.27 -6.48 -10.02
CA ALA A 316 -1.60 -7.88 -9.76
C ALA A 316 -3.02 -8.31 -10.22
N GLY A 317 -3.51 -7.75 -11.35
CA GLY A 317 -4.79 -8.09 -11.96
C GLY A 317 -6.02 -7.34 -11.44
N TYR A 318 -5.86 -6.35 -10.55
CA TYR A 318 -6.93 -5.45 -10.12
C TYR A 318 -6.51 -3.98 -10.26
N THR A 319 -7.48 -3.08 -10.34
CA THR A 319 -7.24 -1.63 -10.42
C THR A 319 -7.42 -1.01 -9.05
N MET A 320 -6.49 -0.15 -8.64
CA MET A 320 -6.52 0.61 -7.40
C MET A 320 -6.47 2.11 -7.68
N ASP A 321 -7.07 2.91 -6.81
CA ASP A 321 -6.95 4.37 -6.78
C ASP A 321 -5.62 4.76 -6.14
N TYR A 322 -4.57 4.98 -6.94
CA TYR A 322 -3.20 5.16 -6.48
C TYR A 322 -2.74 6.61 -6.61
N GLY A 323 -2.28 7.18 -5.50
CA GLY A 323 -1.69 8.52 -5.44
C GLY A 323 -0.17 8.49 -5.63
N LEU A 324 0.57 9.31 -4.90
CA LEU A 324 2.03 9.33 -4.95
C LEU A 324 2.61 8.45 -3.82
N GLY A 325 2.64 7.14 -4.03
CA GLY A 325 3.14 6.16 -3.05
C GLY A 325 2.19 5.86 -1.90
N ILE A 326 0.92 6.09 -2.10
CA ILE A 326 -0.17 5.77 -1.20
C ILE A 326 -1.40 5.45 -2.05
N TYR A 327 -2.29 4.59 -1.62
CA TYR A 327 -3.55 4.36 -2.30
C TYR A 327 -4.76 4.66 -1.41
N ALA A 328 -5.88 4.93 -2.05
CA ALA A 328 -7.16 5.06 -1.39
C ALA A 328 -7.92 3.74 -1.40
N ALA A 329 -8.58 3.48 -0.29
CA ALA A 329 -9.38 2.31 -0.05
C ALA A 329 -10.79 2.75 0.37
N ASP A 330 -11.80 2.51 -0.48
CA ASP A 330 -13.19 2.79 -0.16
C ASP A 330 -13.82 1.59 0.55
N LEU A 331 -14.03 1.74 1.87
CA LEU A 331 -14.70 0.76 2.73
C LEU A 331 -16.16 1.17 2.98
N PRO A 332 -17.04 0.25 3.43
CA PRO A 332 -18.41 0.60 3.77
C PRO A 332 -18.57 1.76 4.76
N CYS A 333 -17.56 2.01 5.58
CA CYS A 333 -17.55 3.06 6.60
C CYS A 333 -16.73 4.31 6.23
N GLY A 334 -16.27 4.43 4.98
CA GLY A 334 -15.57 5.61 4.48
C GLY A 334 -14.30 5.30 3.71
N ARG A 335 -13.60 6.36 3.29
CA ARG A 335 -12.33 6.27 2.56
C ARG A 335 -11.15 6.23 3.52
N PHE A 336 -10.24 5.31 3.28
CA PHE A 336 -9.01 5.12 4.04
C PHE A 336 -7.81 5.24 3.11
N TRP A 337 -6.66 5.60 3.69
CA TRP A 337 -5.42 5.82 2.98
C TRP A 337 -4.32 4.96 3.55
N GLY A 338 -3.50 4.40 2.69
CA GLY A 338 -2.39 3.58 3.15
C GLY A 338 -1.65 2.89 2.02
N HIS A 339 -1.03 1.79 2.36
CA HIS A 339 -0.35 0.92 1.40
C HIS A 339 -0.26 -0.49 1.99
N ASP A 340 -0.27 -1.47 1.12
CA ASP A 340 0.10 -2.84 1.43
C ASP A 340 1.57 -3.10 1.07
N GLY A 341 2.09 -4.21 1.50
CA GLY A 341 3.44 -4.57 1.16
C GLY A 341 3.68 -6.06 1.19
N GLY A 342 4.52 -6.53 0.28
CA GLY A 342 4.93 -7.91 0.25
C GLY A 342 6.37 -8.07 -0.18
N VAL A 343 6.98 -9.05 0.43
CA VAL A 343 8.27 -9.63 0.05
C VAL A 343 8.15 -11.15 0.16
N PHE A 344 9.19 -11.88 -0.19
CA PHE A 344 9.13 -13.34 -0.06
C PHE A 344 8.85 -13.75 1.39
N GLY A 345 7.69 -14.37 1.61
CA GLY A 345 7.25 -14.94 2.88
C GLY A 345 6.66 -13.96 3.90
N MET A 346 6.62 -12.65 3.62
CA MET A 346 6.01 -11.66 4.51
C MET A 346 5.10 -10.70 3.75
N ALA A 347 3.90 -10.45 4.29
CA ALA A 347 2.98 -9.43 3.78
C ALA A 347 2.49 -8.53 4.92
N THR A 348 2.22 -7.27 4.58
CA THR A 348 1.82 -6.22 5.51
C THR A 348 0.67 -5.41 4.91
N GLN A 349 -0.28 -5.01 5.73
CA GLN A 349 -1.32 -4.05 5.38
C GLN A 349 -1.30 -2.91 6.38
N SER A 350 -1.39 -1.66 5.89
CA SER A 350 -1.61 -0.49 6.73
C SER A 350 -2.63 0.41 6.08
N LEU A 351 -3.68 0.76 6.83
CA LEU A 351 -4.71 1.72 6.41
C LEU A 351 -5.06 2.66 7.57
N ALA A 352 -5.37 3.89 7.23
CA ALA A 352 -5.73 4.94 8.16
C ALA A 352 -6.87 5.80 7.61
N SER A 353 -7.76 6.26 8.48
CA SER A 353 -8.77 7.29 8.15
C SER A 353 -8.09 8.58 7.73
N GLU A 354 -8.81 9.44 7.00
CA GLU A 354 -8.26 10.67 6.43
C GLU A 354 -7.68 11.63 7.49
N ASP A 355 -8.25 11.62 8.69
CA ASP A 355 -7.81 12.40 9.85
C ASP A 355 -6.66 11.74 10.64
N GLY A 356 -6.30 10.50 10.30
CA GLY A 356 -5.27 9.74 11.02
C GLY A 356 -5.66 9.28 12.42
N GLU A 357 -6.98 9.22 12.76
CA GLU A 357 -7.44 8.80 14.08
C GLU A 357 -7.75 7.32 14.17
N ARG A 358 -8.23 6.71 13.08
CA ARG A 358 -8.51 5.28 13.00
C ARG A 358 -7.53 4.60 12.08
N LEU A 359 -6.75 3.66 12.63
CA LEU A 359 -5.67 3.01 11.91
C LEU A 359 -5.62 1.52 12.23
N ILE A 360 -5.22 0.75 11.23
CA ILE A 360 -4.78 -0.63 11.39
C ILE A 360 -3.46 -0.83 10.66
N SER A 361 -2.54 -1.54 11.30
CA SER A 361 -1.43 -2.22 10.62
C SER A 361 -1.38 -3.67 11.08
N TYR A 362 -1.23 -4.60 10.14
CA TYR A 362 -0.97 -6.00 10.46
C TYR A 362 0.06 -6.60 9.52
N GLY A 363 0.78 -7.61 10.03
CA GLY A 363 1.76 -8.40 9.31
C GLY A 363 1.45 -9.89 9.38
N VAL A 364 1.66 -10.60 8.27
CA VAL A 364 1.52 -12.05 8.16
C VAL A 364 2.81 -12.67 7.65
N ASN A 365 3.11 -13.88 8.09
CA ASN A 365 4.39 -14.55 7.83
C ASN A 365 4.31 -15.74 6.85
N ARG A 366 3.23 -15.82 6.07
CA ARG A 366 3.09 -16.74 4.94
C ARG A 366 2.47 -15.99 3.77
N THR A 367 3.05 -16.15 2.57
CA THR A 367 2.60 -15.42 1.37
C THR A 367 2.37 -16.36 0.19
N LYS A 368 1.56 -15.93 -0.76
CA LYS A 368 1.20 -16.62 -1.99
C LYS A 368 0.78 -18.07 -1.76
N TYR A 369 -0.03 -18.25 -0.69
CA TYR A 369 -0.63 -19.52 -0.29
C TYR A 369 -1.87 -19.86 -1.13
N GLN A 370 -2.40 -18.92 -1.89
CA GLN A 370 -3.51 -19.10 -2.81
C GLN A 370 -3.13 -20.06 -3.95
N GLN A 371 -4.12 -20.64 -4.60
CA GLN A 371 -3.94 -21.40 -5.83
C GLN A 371 -4.18 -20.51 -7.05
N ILE A 372 -3.63 -20.91 -8.19
CA ILE A 372 -3.87 -20.27 -9.48
C ILE A 372 -4.58 -21.28 -10.37
N ASP A 373 -5.72 -20.89 -10.96
CA ASP A 373 -6.41 -21.62 -12.00
C ASP A 373 -6.46 -20.80 -13.31
N GLU A 374 -7.21 -21.29 -14.31
CA GLU A 374 -7.39 -20.61 -15.60
C GLU A 374 -8.02 -19.21 -15.47
N GLY A 375 -8.77 -18.94 -14.40
CA GLY A 375 -9.40 -17.65 -14.09
C GLY A 375 -8.47 -16.68 -13.32
N GLY A 376 -7.31 -17.14 -12.87
CA GLY A 376 -6.37 -16.39 -12.08
C GLY A 376 -6.22 -16.90 -10.64
N ILE A 377 -5.96 -16.00 -9.68
CA ILE A 377 -5.84 -16.38 -8.27
C ILE A 377 -7.19 -16.74 -7.67
N VAL A 378 -7.27 -17.93 -7.09
CA VAL A 378 -8.44 -18.41 -6.33
C VAL A 378 -8.39 -17.83 -4.92
N LEU A 379 -9.49 -17.21 -4.51
CA LEU A 379 -9.64 -16.65 -3.17
C LEU A 379 -9.54 -17.75 -2.11
N HIS A 380 -8.68 -17.54 -1.12
CA HIS A 380 -8.47 -18.48 -0.01
C HIS A 380 -9.21 -18.02 1.25
N GLU A 381 -9.59 -18.93 2.15
CA GLU A 381 -10.25 -18.59 3.43
C GLU A 381 -9.41 -17.62 4.28
N ILE A 382 -8.09 -17.68 4.20
CA ILE A 382 -7.18 -16.72 4.85
C ILE A 382 -7.46 -15.29 4.35
N ASP A 383 -7.69 -15.09 3.05
CA ASP A 383 -7.95 -13.76 2.47
C ASP A 383 -9.27 -13.19 3.02
N ILE A 384 -10.29 -14.03 3.12
CA ILE A 384 -11.60 -13.67 3.69
C ILE A 384 -11.47 -13.30 5.17
N ALA A 385 -10.71 -14.08 5.93
CA ALA A 385 -10.48 -13.82 7.35
C ALA A 385 -9.69 -12.52 7.58
N GLN A 386 -8.65 -12.24 6.76
CA GLN A 386 -7.90 -10.98 6.81
C GLN A 386 -8.79 -9.77 6.46
N ALA A 387 -9.61 -9.87 5.40
CA ALA A 387 -10.55 -8.82 5.03
C ALA A 387 -11.55 -8.52 6.16
N ARG A 388 -12.05 -9.56 6.83
CA ARG A 388 -12.93 -9.40 8.00
C ARG A 388 -12.22 -8.71 9.17
N HIS A 389 -10.98 -9.11 9.50
CA HIS A 389 -10.19 -8.45 10.54
C HIS A 389 -9.98 -6.96 10.25
N LEU A 390 -9.68 -6.63 8.99
CA LEU A 390 -9.56 -5.25 8.53
C LEU A 390 -10.87 -4.46 8.71
N LEU A 391 -12.01 -5.02 8.28
CA LEU A 391 -13.31 -4.37 8.37
C LEU A 391 -13.74 -4.15 9.83
N VAL A 392 -13.54 -5.13 10.70
CA VAL A 392 -13.81 -4.98 12.15
C VAL A 392 -12.94 -3.87 12.74
N ALA A 393 -11.66 -3.82 12.38
CA ALA A 393 -10.74 -2.81 12.89
C ALA A 393 -11.10 -1.38 12.45
N LEU A 394 -11.55 -1.21 11.21
CA LEU A 394 -11.81 0.11 10.64
C LEU A 394 -13.28 0.51 10.65
N CYS A 395 -14.21 -0.45 10.57
CA CYS A 395 -15.63 -0.16 10.44
C CYS A 395 -16.46 -0.61 11.66
N GLY A 396 -15.87 -1.36 12.60
CA GLY A 396 -16.52 -1.76 13.85
C GLY A 396 -17.00 -3.20 13.87
N SER A 397 -17.46 -3.64 15.06
CA SER A 397 -17.82 -5.04 15.35
C SER A 397 -19.03 -5.58 14.58
N ASP A 398 -19.85 -4.73 13.99
CA ASP A 398 -20.98 -5.16 13.15
C ASP A 398 -20.54 -6.00 11.93
N PHE A 399 -19.27 -5.83 11.54
CA PHE A 399 -18.61 -6.62 10.48
C PHE A 399 -17.97 -7.93 10.98
N ALA A 400 -18.13 -8.27 12.27
CA ALA A 400 -17.63 -9.53 12.84
C ALA A 400 -18.54 -10.75 12.53
N GLY A 401 -19.77 -10.52 12.05
CA GLY A 401 -20.73 -11.56 11.67
C GLY A 401 -20.34 -12.38 10.45
N ASP A 402 -21.28 -13.15 9.87
CA ASP A 402 -21.02 -14.07 8.76
C ASP A 402 -20.26 -13.43 7.60
N ALA A 403 -19.38 -14.26 6.98
CA ALA A 403 -18.43 -13.82 5.97
C ALA A 403 -19.10 -12.93 4.90
N PRO A 404 -18.45 -11.84 4.46
CA PRO A 404 -18.80 -11.24 3.20
C PRO A 404 -18.83 -12.35 2.15
N THR A 405 -19.92 -12.48 1.40
CA THR A 405 -19.99 -13.46 0.32
C THR A 405 -18.80 -13.22 -0.61
N ALA A 406 -18.33 -14.27 -1.29
CA ALA A 406 -17.19 -14.17 -2.23
C ALA A 406 -17.34 -12.98 -3.21
N ARG A 407 -18.54 -12.51 -3.45
CA ARG A 407 -18.89 -11.35 -4.27
C ARG A 407 -18.53 -10.01 -3.61
N THR A 408 -18.79 -9.84 -2.30
CA THR A 408 -18.39 -8.65 -1.53
C THR A 408 -16.89 -8.61 -1.23
N ALA A 409 -16.24 -9.77 -1.10
CA ALA A 409 -14.78 -9.86 -0.94
C ALA A 409 -14.04 -9.57 -2.26
N SER A 410 -14.63 -9.90 -3.44
CA SER A 410 -14.03 -9.57 -4.74
C SER A 410 -14.25 -8.10 -5.14
N GLU A 411 -15.27 -7.46 -4.60
CA GLU A 411 -15.55 -6.03 -4.76
C GLU A 411 -14.73 -5.19 -3.78
N ALA A 412 -14.31 -5.76 -2.64
CA ALA A 412 -13.33 -5.15 -1.78
C ALA A 412 -11.95 -5.33 -2.43
N SER A 413 -11.44 -4.28 -3.08
CA SER A 413 -10.11 -4.19 -3.70
C SER A 413 -8.94 -4.35 -2.70
N PHE A 414 -9.10 -5.15 -1.66
CA PHE A 414 -8.23 -5.23 -0.47
C PHE A 414 -7.47 -6.53 -0.34
N LEU A 415 -7.60 -7.43 -1.32
CA LEU A 415 -6.87 -8.69 -1.22
C LEU A 415 -5.41 -8.43 -1.60
N PRO A 416 -4.48 -8.49 -0.63
CA PRO A 416 -3.08 -8.39 -0.94
C PRO A 416 -2.70 -9.54 -1.87
N PHE A 417 -2.02 -9.21 -2.97
CA PHE A 417 -1.40 -10.14 -3.90
C PHE A 417 -2.33 -10.99 -4.79
N ARG A 418 -2.77 -10.43 -5.92
CA ARG A 418 -3.18 -11.21 -7.09
C ARG A 418 -2.00 -11.38 -8.04
N ALA A 419 -1.82 -12.58 -8.59
CA ALA A 419 -0.75 -12.87 -9.55
C ALA A 419 -0.93 -12.08 -10.84
N ASP A 420 0.18 -11.65 -11.41
CA ASP A 420 0.23 -11.05 -12.73
C ASP A 420 -0.10 -12.12 -13.81
N ARG A 421 -0.74 -11.68 -14.92
CA ARG A 421 -0.98 -12.55 -16.08
C ARG A 421 0.37 -13.00 -16.64
N GLY A 422 0.65 -14.28 -16.58
CA GLY A 422 1.91 -14.89 -17.03
C GLY A 422 2.52 -15.86 -16.04
N MET A 423 1.89 -16.08 -14.89
CA MET A 423 2.27 -17.14 -13.95
C MET A 423 1.87 -18.52 -14.51
N PRO A 424 2.70 -19.57 -14.30
CA PRO A 424 2.33 -20.90 -14.72
C PRO A 424 1.10 -21.39 -13.93
N VAL A 425 0.12 -21.92 -14.68
CA VAL A 425 -1.01 -22.66 -14.08
C VAL A 425 -0.49 -24.03 -13.68
N ARG A 426 -0.80 -24.50 -12.49
CA ARG A 426 -0.49 -25.88 -12.08
C ARG A 426 -1.29 -26.83 -12.95
N PRO A 427 -0.67 -27.87 -13.58
CA PRO A 427 -1.38 -28.88 -14.33
C PRO A 427 -2.35 -29.68 -13.46
#